data_39ba2195d7670d8eda0596987e0a5d81
#
_entry.id   39ba2195d7670d8eda0596987e0a5d81
#
_cell.length_a   1.000
_cell.length_b   1.000
_cell.length_c   1.000
_cell.angle_alpha   90.00
_cell.angle_beta   90.00
_cell.angle_gamma   90.00
#
_symmetry.space_group_name_H-M   'P 1'
#
loop_
_entity.id
_entity.type
_entity.pdbx_description
1 polymer ?
#
loop_
_entity_poly.entity_id
_entity_poly.type
_entity_poly.pdbx_seq_one_letter_code
_entity_poly.pdbx_strand_id
1 'polypeptide(L)' 'MRAQVGLYKFGRHYNHWGIWQYDYVSETGSSARFIKDVYSYEEAVREVYRLNGWGEPKYINRVF' A
#
# COMPACT_ATOMS: atom_id res chain seq x y z
N MET A 1 4.76 -10.49 4.40
CA MET A 1 4.62 -9.38 5.37
C MET A 1 3.26 -9.44 6.02
N ARG A 2 3.19 -9.17 7.28
CA ARG A 2 1.94 -9.20 8.01
C ARG A 2 1.24 -7.85 8.01
N ALA A 3 -0.08 -7.87 7.91
CA ALA A 3 -0.86 -6.66 8.09
C ALA A 3 -0.77 -6.21 9.56
N GLN A 4 -0.58 -4.93 9.77
CA GLN A 4 -0.53 -4.34 11.11
C GLN A 4 -1.24 -3.01 11.08
N VAL A 5 -1.91 -2.67 12.18
CA VAL A 5 -2.57 -1.37 12.29
C VAL A 5 -1.54 -0.27 12.09
N GLY A 6 -1.87 0.69 11.24
CA GLY A 6 -1.00 1.81 10.94
C GLY A 6 -0.15 1.63 9.69
N LEU A 7 0.04 0.39 9.22
CA LEU A 7 0.79 0.16 8.00
C LEU A 7 -0.04 0.53 6.78
N TYR A 8 0.65 0.94 5.74
CA TYR A 8 0.02 1.29 4.47
C TYR A 8 0.18 0.15 3.49
N LYS A 9 -0.78 0.04 2.60
CA LYS A 9 -0.73 -0.94 1.50
C LYS A 9 -1.24 -0.28 0.24
N PHE A 10 -0.96 -0.91 -0.91
CA PHE A 10 -1.50 -0.43 -2.17
C PHE A 10 -2.25 -1.56 -2.88
N GLY A 11 -3.10 -1.18 -3.81
CA GLY A 11 -3.86 -2.13 -4.60
C GLY A 11 -4.54 -1.43 -5.76
N ARG A 12 -5.23 -2.19 -6.57
CA ARG A 12 -5.99 -1.63 -7.68
C ARG A 12 -7.20 -0.89 -7.14
N HIS A 13 -7.49 0.24 -7.76
CA HIS A 13 -8.64 1.06 -7.42
C HIS A 13 -9.21 1.60 -8.73
N TYR A 14 -10.27 0.94 -9.23
CA TYR A 14 -10.81 1.24 -10.55
C TYR A 14 -9.75 1.03 -11.63
N ASN A 15 -9.42 2.06 -12.41
CA ASN A 15 -8.45 1.97 -13.49
C ASN A 15 -7.03 2.36 -13.07
N HIS A 16 -6.83 2.65 -11.79
CA HIS A 16 -5.54 3.11 -11.30
C HIS A 16 -5.22 2.40 -9.99
N TRP A 17 -4.36 2.95 -9.19
CA TRP A 17 -3.93 2.36 -7.93
C TRP A 17 -4.39 3.24 -6.78
N GLY A 18 -4.49 2.66 -5.62
CA GLY A 18 -4.84 3.39 -4.42
C GLY A 18 -3.97 2.98 -3.26
N ILE A 19 -3.92 3.84 -2.26
CA ILE A 19 -3.18 3.59 -1.03
C ILE A 19 -4.20 3.52 0.10
N TRP A 20 -4.08 2.49 0.94
CA TRP A 20 -4.93 2.32 2.12
C TRP A 20 -4.06 2.17 3.35
N GLN A 21 -4.59 2.53 4.49
CA GLN A 21 -3.91 2.34 5.76
C GLN A 21 -4.75 1.40 6.62
N TYR A 22 -4.13 0.36 7.15
CA TYR A 22 -4.83 -0.57 8.02
C TYR A 22 -5.27 0.13 9.30
N ASP A 23 -6.55 0.07 9.59
CA ASP A 23 -7.09 0.65 10.82
C ASP A 23 -7.61 -0.42 11.77
N TYR A 24 -7.66 -1.67 11.35
CA TYR A 24 -8.09 -2.77 12.19
C TYR A 24 -7.52 -4.08 11.64
N VAL A 25 -6.89 -4.86 12.49
CA VAL A 25 -6.34 -6.15 12.10
C VAL A 25 -6.65 -7.17 13.18
N SER A 26 -7.16 -8.33 12.78
CA SER A 26 -7.40 -9.43 13.69
C SER A 26 -7.05 -10.73 13.00
N GLU A 27 -7.15 -11.85 13.72
CA GLU A 27 -6.84 -13.15 13.15
C GLU A 27 -7.81 -13.53 12.02
N THR A 28 -9.03 -13.04 12.08
CA THR A 28 -10.05 -13.41 11.13
C THR A 28 -10.24 -12.40 10.00
N GLY A 29 -9.62 -11.26 10.08
CA GLY A 29 -9.76 -10.29 9.02
C GLY A 29 -9.12 -8.96 9.35
N SER A 30 -9.22 -8.05 8.41
CA SER A 30 -8.66 -6.71 8.58
C SER A 30 -9.50 -5.72 7.81
N SER A 31 -9.39 -4.46 8.17
CA SER A 31 -9.99 -3.39 7.38
C SER A 31 -8.98 -2.27 7.25
N ALA A 32 -9.18 -1.46 6.22
CA ALA A 32 -8.27 -0.38 5.92
C ALA A 32 -9.06 0.77 5.34
N ARG A 33 -8.62 1.98 5.66
CA ARG A 33 -9.28 3.17 5.12
C ARG A 33 -8.53 3.67 3.90
N PHE A 34 -9.24 4.24 2.97
CA PHE A 34 -8.65 4.79 1.77
C PHE A 34 -7.89 6.08 2.09
N ILE A 35 -6.67 6.19 1.55
CA ILE A 35 -5.84 7.37 1.80
C ILE A 35 -5.78 8.26 0.57
N LYS A 36 -5.36 7.71 -0.57
CA LYS A 36 -5.24 8.53 -1.78
C LYS A 36 -5.09 7.66 -3.02
N ASP A 37 -5.29 8.27 -4.17
CA ASP A 37 -5.07 7.64 -5.47
C ASP A 37 -3.64 7.85 -5.93
N VAL A 38 -3.10 6.86 -6.62
CA VAL A 38 -1.84 7.00 -7.36
C VAL A 38 -2.05 6.39 -8.74
N TYR A 39 -1.27 6.82 -9.71
CA TYR A 39 -1.57 6.52 -11.09
C TYR A 39 -0.54 5.64 -11.78
N SER A 40 0.38 5.06 -11.04
CA SER A 40 1.28 4.06 -11.60
C SER A 40 1.67 3.07 -10.51
N TYR A 41 2.06 1.86 -10.92
CA TYR A 41 2.49 0.84 -9.98
C TYR A 41 3.74 1.29 -9.22
N GLU A 42 4.68 1.86 -9.95
CA GLU A 42 5.93 2.33 -9.35
C GLU A 42 5.67 3.39 -8.29
N GLU A 43 4.79 4.32 -8.59
CA GLU A 43 4.40 5.35 -7.63
C GLU A 43 3.76 4.75 -6.40
N ALA A 44 2.91 3.76 -6.59
CA ALA A 44 2.22 3.11 -5.48
C ALA A 44 3.23 2.44 -4.54
N VAL A 45 4.19 1.70 -5.10
CA VAL A 45 5.20 1.03 -4.30
C VAL A 45 6.06 2.03 -3.53
N ARG A 46 6.52 3.07 -4.19
CA ARG A 46 7.34 4.08 -3.55
C ARG A 46 6.62 4.80 -2.44
N GLU A 47 5.36 5.11 -2.68
CA GLU A 47 4.57 5.82 -1.69
C GLU A 47 4.33 4.97 -0.45
N VAL A 48 4.01 3.70 -0.64
CA VAL A 48 3.82 2.80 0.49
C VAL A 48 5.10 2.67 1.31
N TYR A 49 6.24 2.53 0.65
CA TYR A 49 7.51 2.44 1.36
C TYR A 49 7.79 3.73 2.14
N ARG A 50 7.55 4.87 1.51
CA ARG A 50 7.78 6.15 2.16
C ARG A 50 6.87 6.33 3.38
N LEU A 51 5.60 6.01 3.22
CA LEU A 51 4.64 6.20 4.30
C LEU A 51 4.89 5.25 5.46
N ASN A 52 5.38 4.05 5.17
CA ASN A 52 5.70 3.08 6.21
C ASN A 52 7.06 3.31 6.85
N GLY A 53 7.83 4.24 6.31
CA GLY A 53 9.16 4.50 6.84
C GLY A 53 10.18 3.44 6.49
N TRP A 54 9.96 2.71 5.41
CA TRP A 54 10.84 1.63 4.98
C TRP A 54 12.00 2.11 4.10
N GLY A 55 11.99 3.39 3.73
CA GLY A 55 13.00 3.93 2.82
C GLY A 55 12.64 3.66 1.38
N GLU A 56 13.64 3.75 0.49
CA GLU A 56 13.42 3.49 -0.92
C GLU A 56 13.44 2.00 -1.19
N PRO A 57 12.53 1.48 -2.02
CA PRO A 57 12.62 0.08 -2.42
C PRO A 57 13.87 -0.13 -3.27
N LYS A 58 14.57 -1.23 -3.02
CA LYS A 58 15.80 -1.52 -3.75
C LYS A 58 15.55 -1.72 -5.20
N TYR A 59 14.45 -2.39 -5.51
CA TYR A 59 14.01 -2.42 -6.87
C TYR A 59 12.52 -2.70 -6.90
N ILE A 60 11.91 -2.26 -7.97
CA ILE A 60 10.48 -2.43 -8.16
C ILE A 60 10.30 -3.41 -9.31
N ASN A 61 9.67 -4.52 -8.99
CA ASN A 61 9.42 -5.54 -9.99
C ASN A 61 8.34 -5.04 -10.93
N ARG A 62 8.71 -4.77 -12.16
CA ARG A 62 7.76 -4.31 -13.16
C ARG A 62 7.22 -5.49 -13.92
N VAL A 63 5.94 -5.72 -13.75
CA VAL A 63 5.26 -6.79 -14.46
C VAL A 63 4.42 -6.15 -15.55
N PHE A 64 4.77 -6.40 -16.76
CA PHE A 64 4.05 -5.88 -17.91
C PHE A 64 3.53 -7.02 -18.74
#